data_b298d2e9c68eac887e54fa0689cb7742
#
_entry.id   b298d2e9c68eac887e54fa0689cb7742
#
_cell.length_a   1.000
_cell.length_b   1.000
_cell.length_c   1.000
_cell.angle_alpha   90.00
_cell.angle_beta   90.00
_cell.angle_gamma   90.00
#
_symmetry.space_group_name_H-M   'P 1'
#
loop_
_entity.id
_entity.type
_entity.pdbx_description
1 polymer ?
#
loop_
_entity_poly.entity_id
_entity_poly.type
_entity_poly.pdbx_seq_one_letter_code
_entity_poly.pdbx_strand_id
1 'polypeptide(L)'
;MKRLAITIATLLFGAATLSAQQVLPLYEGVAPGSEDRTDTEQVTYNQTTGEIERISSTSSPSITVYLPSPDKATGKAVILCSGGAMMFHSWGNDVVNMARWLNERGVAAIGLKYRLKPMTPPQPRPQGAQPRQQGAQPRQQGGQMPPMMLNLDITQFDQLVKSNADPAANDAEGVRLNMQAVDDARVAMRLVRSHAEEWNIDPEKVGFLGFSAGGGVAIGATVTATTPEEMPSFLATIYGPSLMEVEVPESEVPLFIATRAEHRNVAAGVMSLFMDWKRAGQSAEMHIYADPQGAFGPDDTGLPSGSWRESFFRWLNYTIE
;
A
#
# COMPACT_ATOMS: atom_id res chain seq x y z
N MET A 1 -41.56 14.15 59.83
CA MET A 1 -40.23 13.91 59.52
C MET A 1 -40.19 13.18 58.15
N LYS A 2 -39.92 13.90 57.04
CA LYS A 2 -39.85 13.34 55.66
C LYS A 2 -38.41 13.01 55.39
N ARG A 3 -38.12 11.72 55.15
CA ARG A 3 -36.78 11.25 54.73
C ARG A 3 -36.61 11.48 53.22
N LEU A 4 -35.63 12.29 52.87
CA LEU A 4 -35.22 12.56 51.48
C LEU A 4 -34.28 11.45 51.08
N ALA A 5 -34.63 10.62 50.08
CA ALA A 5 -33.76 9.63 49.49
C ALA A 5 -32.97 10.30 48.36
N ILE A 6 -31.65 10.38 48.52
CA ILE A 6 -30.76 10.87 47.49
C ILE A 6 -30.31 9.64 46.69
N THR A 7 -30.77 9.54 45.43
CA THR A 7 -30.31 8.53 44.48
C THR A 7 -29.05 9.07 43.81
N ILE A 8 -27.89 8.45 44.10
CA ILE A 8 -26.63 8.75 43.42
C ILE A 8 -26.64 7.93 42.14
N ALA A 9 -26.77 8.59 41.00
CA ALA A 9 -26.56 7.99 39.68
C ALA A 9 -25.07 7.94 39.41
N THR A 10 -24.48 6.75 39.45
CA THR A 10 -23.10 6.51 39.07
C THR A 10 -23.03 6.49 37.56
N LEU A 11 -22.53 7.56 36.93
CA LEU A 11 -22.17 7.62 35.53
C LEU A 11 -20.88 6.83 35.34
N LEU A 12 -21.02 5.63 34.82
CA LEU A 12 -19.86 4.85 34.26
C LEU A 12 -19.42 5.55 32.99
N PHE A 13 -18.42 6.41 33.09
CA PHE A 13 -17.62 6.80 31.93
C PHE A 13 -16.83 5.58 31.49
N GLY A 14 -17.25 4.93 30.42
CA GLY A 14 -16.45 3.97 29.69
C GLY A 14 -15.24 4.70 29.11
N ALA A 15 -14.09 4.57 29.76
CA ALA A 15 -12.83 4.96 29.15
C ALA A 15 -12.62 4.09 27.91
N ALA A 16 -12.87 4.65 26.73
CA ALA A 16 -12.35 4.09 25.50
C ALA A 16 -10.80 4.13 25.62
N THR A 17 -10.21 3.01 26.00
CA THR A 17 -8.76 2.84 25.88
C THR A 17 -8.44 2.92 24.40
N LEU A 18 -7.86 4.04 23.95
CA LEU A 18 -7.10 4.04 22.71
C LEU A 18 -6.05 2.93 22.88
N SER A 19 -6.25 1.80 22.21
CA SER A 19 -5.22 0.80 22.09
C SER A 19 -4.04 1.48 21.41
N ALA A 20 -2.91 1.59 22.11
CA ALA A 20 -1.69 2.14 21.54
C ALA A 20 -1.38 1.30 20.29
N GLN A 21 -1.17 1.96 19.15
CA GLN A 21 -0.80 1.28 17.93
C GLN A 21 0.50 0.51 18.16
N GLN A 22 0.47 -0.79 17.95
CA GLN A 22 1.65 -1.62 18.06
C GLN A 22 2.49 -1.45 16.80
N VAL A 23 3.77 -1.11 16.96
CA VAL A 23 4.74 -1.03 15.87
C VAL A 23 5.81 -2.07 16.10
N LEU A 24 6.01 -2.95 15.11
CA LEU A 24 7.03 -4.00 15.19
C LEU A 24 8.05 -3.84 14.05
N PRO A 25 9.35 -3.89 14.34
CA PRO A 25 10.38 -3.95 13.32
C PRO A 25 10.27 -5.28 12.56
N LEU A 26 10.61 -5.28 11.27
CA LEU A 26 10.64 -6.52 10.48
C LEU A 26 11.89 -7.36 10.72
N TYR A 27 12.97 -6.74 11.17
CA TYR A 27 14.26 -7.39 11.41
C TYR A 27 14.81 -7.04 12.78
N GLU A 28 15.51 -7.98 13.39
CA GLU A 28 16.33 -7.71 14.57
C GLU A 28 17.59 -6.93 14.13
N GLY A 29 17.64 -5.63 14.43
CA GLY A 29 18.75 -4.76 14.04
C GLY A 29 18.61 -4.16 12.63
N VAL A 30 19.73 -4.03 11.93
CA VAL A 30 19.76 -3.43 10.59
C VAL A 30 19.17 -4.39 9.56
N ALA A 31 18.25 -3.88 8.73
CA ALA A 31 17.66 -4.68 7.66
C ALA A 31 18.74 -5.08 6.62
N PRO A 32 18.74 -6.34 6.15
CA PRO A 32 19.75 -6.83 5.19
C PRO A 32 19.86 -5.95 3.95
N GLY A 33 21.06 -5.50 3.61
CA GLY A 33 21.35 -4.58 2.51
C GLY A 33 21.04 -3.11 2.81
N SER A 34 20.86 -2.76 4.09
CA SER A 34 20.75 -1.38 4.57
C SER A 34 21.90 -0.98 5.50
N GLU A 35 22.96 -1.79 5.57
CA GLU A 35 24.08 -1.61 6.50
C GLU A 35 24.82 -0.29 6.28
N ASP A 36 24.92 0.15 5.02
CA ASP A 36 25.59 1.40 4.64
C ASP A 36 24.66 2.62 4.56
N ARG A 37 23.37 2.44 4.93
CA ARG A 37 22.38 3.53 4.91
C ARG A 37 22.67 4.52 6.03
N THR A 38 22.88 5.79 5.67
CA THR A 38 23.12 6.90 6.59
C THR A 38 22.03 7.96 6.53
N ASP A 39 21.09 7.82 5.63
CA ASP A 39 19.95 8.74 5.51
C ASP A 39 18.99 8.58 6.69
N THR A 40 18.44 9.69 7.14
CA THR A 40 17.51 9.73 8.27
C THR A 40 16.08 9.73 7.77
N GLU A 41 15.27 8.83 8.31
CA GLU A 41 13.84 8.81 8.06
C GLU A 41 13.19 10.14 8.44
N GLN A 42 12.33 10.65 7.57
CA GLN A 42 11.61 11.90 7.77
C GLN A 42 10.11 11.60 7.83
N VAL A 43 9.47 12.10 8.87
CA VAL A 43 8.03 11.95 9.08
C VAL A 43 7.37 13.32 9.06
N THR A 44 6.31 13.47 8.28
CA THR A 44 5.44 14.63 8.31
C THR A 44 4.09 14.27 8.90
N TYR A 45 3.49 15.22 9.58
CA TYR A 45 2.22 15.03 10.30
C TYR A 45 1.15 15.95 9.72
N ASN A 46 -0.07 15.45 9.66
CA ASN A 46 -1.24 16.25 9.36
C ASN A 46 -1.43 17.30 10.47
N GLN A 47 -1.45 18.57 10.09
CA GLN A 47 -1.51 19.67 11.05
C GLN A 47 -2.84 19.76 11.81
N THR A 48 -3.89 19.13 11.30
CA THR A 48 -5.22 19.13 11.91
C THR A 48 -5.42 17.95 12.84
N THR A 49 -5.02 16.74 12.39
CA THR A 49 -5.26 15.49 13.15
C THR A 49 -4.08 15.05 14.00
N GLY A 50 -2.87 15.55 13.72
CA GLY A 50 -1.62 15.10 14.36
C GLY A 50 -1.17 13.70 13.92
N GLU A 51 -1.88 13.06 13.00
CA GLU A 51 -1.53 11.74 12.48
C GLU A 51 -0.39 11.82 11.46
N ILE A 52 0.34 10.73 11.30
CA ILE A 52 1.39 10.63 10.29
C ILE A 52 0.74 10.74 8.90
N GLU A 53 1.19 11.72 8.13
CA GLU A 53 0.75 11.93 6.75
C GLU A 53 1.68 11.27 5.74
N ARG A 54 3.01 11.42 5.94
CA ARG A 54 4.01 10.94 5.01
C ARG A 54 5.28 10.50 5.72
N ILE A 55 5.91 9.42 5.22
CA ILE A 55 7.22 8.94 5.69
C ILE A 55 8.14 8.84 4.47
N SER A 56 9.39 9.24 4.60
CA SER A 56 10.41 9.15 3.53
C SER A 56 11.76 8.71 4.07
N SER A 57 12.65 8.26 3.19
CA SER A 57 13.98 7.74 3.54
C SER A 57 13.93 6.54 4.50
N THR A 58 12.97 5.66 4.33
CA THR A 58 12.86 4.46 5.17
C THR A 58 13.99 3.49 4.88
N SER A 59 14.82 3.22 5.87
CA SER A 59 15.87 2.19 5.89
C SER A 59 15.61 1.09 6.92
N SER A 60 14.73 1.37 7.89
CA SER A 60 14.32 0.48 8.96
C SER A 60 12.84 0.09 8.79
N PRO A 61 12.56 -0.99 8.05
CA PRO A 61 11.20 -1.39 7.75
C PRO A 61 10.50 -1.95 9.00
N SER A 62 9.18 -1.68 9.07
CA SER A 62 8.34 -2.09 10.20
C SER A 62 6.90 -2.26 9.78
N ILE A 63 6.10 -2.88 10.64
CA ILE A 63 4.64 -2.90 10.52
C ILE A 63 4.01 -2.08 11.63
N THR A 64 2.86 -1.48 11.34
CA THR A 64 1.98 -0.83 12.31
C THR A 64 0.64 -1.55 12.30
N VAL A 65 0.20 -2.00 13.47
CA VAL A 65 -0.99 -2.85 13.62
C VAL A 65 -2.21 -2.01 13.96
N TYR A 66 -3.28 -2.18 13.20
CA TYR A 66 -4.60 -1.56 13.41
C TYR A 66 -5.64 -2.67 13.51
N LEU A 67 -6.14 -2.93 14.69
CA LEU A 67 -7.11 -3.99 14.93
C LEU A 67 -8.53 -3.43 15.03
N PRO A 68 -9.53 -4.14 14.49
CA PRO A 68 -10.93 -3.84 14.76
C PRO A 68 -11.26 -4.13 16.22
N SER A 69 -12.38 -3.59 16.71
CA SER A 69 -12.88 -4.01 18.02
C SER A 69 -13.14 -5.52 18.04
N PRO A 70 -12.83 -6.23 19.15
CA PRO A 70 -12.92 -7.69 19.21
C PRO A 70 -14.29 -8.27 18.85
N ASP A 71 -15.36 -7.53 19.15
CA ASP A 71 -16.74 -7.90 18.84
C ASP A 71 -17.08 -7.85 17.34
N LYS A 72 -16.28 -7.16 16.54
CA LYS A 72 -16.43 -7.04 15.07
C LYS A 72 -15.45 -7.88 14.28
N ALA A 73 -14.37 -8.35 14.91
CA ALA A 73 -13.29 -9.03 14.22
C ALA A 73 -13.78 -10.22 13.39
N THR A 74 -13.45 -10.21 12.10
CA THR A 74 -13.82 -11.26 11.13
C THR A 74 -12.74 -12.31 10.93
N GLY A 75 -11.58 -12.14 11.55
CA GLY A 75 -10.38 -12.94 11.32
C GLY A 75 -9.61 -12.53 10.06
N LYS A 76 -10.19 -11.72 9.17
CA LYS A 76 -9.51 -11.25 7.95
C LYS A 76 -8.50 -10.16 8.26
N ALA A 77 -7.36 -10.18 7.53
CA ALA A 77 -6.34 -9.15 7.65
C ALA A 77 -5.81 -8.70 6.28
N VAL A 78 -5.49 -7.41 6.18
CA VAL A 78 -4.94 -6.77 4.99
C VAL A 78 -3.64 -6.09 5.32
N ILE A 79 -2.55 -6.51 4.68
CA ILE A 79 -1.27 -5.80 4.72
C ILE A 79 -1.34 -4.66 3.69
N LEU A 80 -1.28 -3.43 4.18
CA LEU A 80 -1.39 -2.20 3.39
C LEU A 80 -0.01 -1.73 2.94
N CYS A 81 0.23 -1.74 1.63
CA CYS A 81 1.44 -1.23 0.99
C CYS A 81 1.12 0.13 0.35
N SER A 82 1.58 1.22 0.96
CA SER A 82 1.28 2.58 0.47
C SER A 82 2.00 2.93 -0.82
N GLY A 83 1.42 3.83 -1.60
CA GLY A 83 2.06 4.44 -2.76
C GLY A 83 3.12 5.48 -2.39
N GLY A 84 3.77 6.04 -3.41
CA GLY A 84 4.75 7.11 -3.25
C GLY A 84 6.00 6.94 -4.13
N ALA A 85 5.90 6.20 -5.24
CA ALA A 85 6.95 6.03 -6.26
C ALA A 85 8.30 5.55 -5.68
N MET A 86 8.31 4.72 -4.64
CA MET A 86 9.48 4.26 -3.89
C MET A 86 10.29 5.39 -3.24
N MET A 87 9.76 6.60 -3.17
CA MET A 87 10.42 7.78 -2.58
C MET A 87 9.84 8.14 -1.21
N PHE A 88 8.58 7.83 -0.98
CA PHE A 88 7.87 8.08 0.26
C PHE A 88 6.68 7.13 0.42
N HIS A 89 6.17 7.04 1.63
CA HIS A 89 4.89 6.43 1.95
C HIS A 89 3.81 7.51 2.06
N SER A 90 2.74 7.39 1.27
CA SER A 90 1.49 8.16 1.43
C SER A 90 0.72 7.61 2.63
N TRP A 91 1.32 7.73 3.83
CA TRP A 91 0.91 6.96 5.00
C TRP A 91 -0.48 7.32 5.50
N GLY A 92 -0.77 8.61 5.62
CA GLY A 92 -2.07 9.09 6.10
C GLY A 92 -3.22 8.62 5.20
N ASN A 93 -3.03 8.76 3.88
CA ASN A 93 -4.06 8.41 2.92
C ASN A 93 -4.20 6.89 2.74
N ASP A 94 -3.10 6.21 2.40
CA ASP A 94 -3.15 4.83 1.94
C ASP A 94 -3.15 3.80 3.10
N VAL A 95 -2.65 4.21 4.29
CA VAL A 95 -2.59 3.33 5.45
C VAL A 95 -3.59 3.76 6.52
N VAL A 96 -3.48 4.97 7.08
CA VAL A 96 -4.32 5.38 8.22
C VAL A 96 -5.80 5.42 7.86
N ASN A 97 -6.16 6.08 6.75
CA ASN A 97 -7.55 6.19 6.32
C ASN A 97 -8.11 4.82 5.90
N MET A 98 -7.32 4.02 5.19
CA MET A 98 -7.77 2.68 4.77
C MET A 98 -7.90 1.73 5.97
N ALA A 99 -6.97 1.77 6.92
CA ALA A 99 -7.04 0.98 8.14
C ALA A 99 -8.29 1.29 8.97
N ARG A 100 -8.60 2.58 9.15
CA ARG A 100 -9.82 3.01 9.83
C ARG A 100 -11.06 2.44 9.15
N TRP A 101 -11.14 2.56 7.84
CA TRP A 101 -12.27 2.06 7.05
C TRP A 101 -12.42 0.53 7.13
N LEU A 102 -11.32 -0.22 7.11
CA LEU A 102 -11.30 -1.68 7.26
C LEU A 102 -11.71 -2.11 8.68
N ASN A 103 -11.16 -1.45 9.71
CA ASN A 103 -11.48 -1.78 11.10
C ASN A 103 -12.95 -1.56 11.45
N GLU A 104 -13.60 -0.54 10.90
CA GLU A 104 -15.05 -0.33 11.04
C GLU A 104 -15.86 -1.53 10.51
N ARG A 105 -15.29 -2.29 9.58
CA ARG A 105 -15.86 -3.48 8.92
C ARG A 105 -15.34 -4.81 9.47
N GLY A 106 -14.61 -4.77 10.58
CA GLY A 106 -14.11 -5.96 11.25
C GLY A 106 -12.87 -6.61 10.63
N VAL A 107 -12.21 -5.93 9.70
CA VAL A 107 -10.98 -6.42 9.06
C VAL A 107 -9.77 -5.77 9.71
N ALA A 108 -8.80 -6.57 10.15
CA ALA A 108 -7.53 -6.07 10.66
C ALA A 108 -6.72 -5.44 9.51
N ALA A 109 -6.02 -4.34 9.79
CA ALA A 109 -5.17 -3.69 8.82
C ALA A 109 -3.75 -3.55 9.39
N ILE A 110 -2.77 -3.89 8.57
CA ILE A 110 -1.36 -3.89 8.94
C ILE A 110 -0.63 -2.94 7.98
N GLY A 111 -0.28 -1.75 8.44
CA GLY A 111 0.48 -0.80 7.64
C GLY A 111 1.92 -1.26 7.48
N LEU A 112 2.35 -1.54 6.26
CA LEU A 112 3.74 -1.92 5.96
C LEU A 112 4.55 -0.68 5.58
N LYS A 113 5.55 -0.37 6.41
CA LYS A 113 6.59 0.61 6.12
C LYS A 113 7.78 -0.12 5.50
N TYR A 114 7.74 -0.37 4.20
CA TYR A 114 8.81 -1.03 3.45
C TYR A 114 9.96 -0.04 3.12
N ARG A 115 11.13 -0.56 2.78
CA ARG A 115 12.30 0.28 2.44
C ARG A 115 12.07 1.13 1.20
N LEU A 116 12.53 2.37 1.28
CA LEU A 116 12.43 3.38 0.24
C LEU A 116 13.81 3.77 -0.29
N LYS A 117 13.83 4.41 -1.45
CA LYS A 117 15.03 5.07 -1.96
C LYS A 117 15.52 6.14 -0.97
N PRO A 118 16.84 6.23 -0.74
CA PRO A 118 17.38 7.31 0.08
C PRO A 118 17.08 8.66 -0.55
N MET A 119 16.62 9.60 0.25
CA MET A 119 16.55 10.98 -0.22
C MET A 119 17.93 11.61 -0.15
N THR A 120 18.46 11.98 -1.30
CA THR A 120 19.69 12.82 -1.32
C THR A 120 19.33 14.16 -0.71
N PRO A 121 20.06 14.65 0.33
CA PRO A 121 19.85 16.00 0.83
C PRO A 121 19.90 17.01 -0.33
N PRO A 122 19.07 18.06 -0.32
CA PRO A 122 19.17 19.10 -1.33
C PRO A 122 20.61 19.61 -1.40
N GLN A 123 21.26 19.45 -2.53
CA GLN A 123 22.59 20.01 -2.69
C GLN A 123 22.52 21.52 -2.45
N PRO A 124 23.46 22.11 -1.71
CA PRO A 124 23.52 23.56 -1.54
C PRO A 124 23.50 24.22 -2.92
N ARG A 125 22.56 25.09 -3.13
CA ARG A 125 22.51 25.83 -4.42
C ARG A 125 23.83 26.55 -4.62
N PRO A 126 24.41 26.48 -5.81
CA PRO A 126 25.57 27.29 -6.12
C PRO A 126 25.28 28.76 -5.74
N GLN A 127 26.18 29.40 -5.02
CA GLN A 127 26.06 30.82 -4.69
C GLN A 127 25.95 31.62 -6.01
N GLY A 128 24.85 32.33 -6.19
CA GLY A 128 24.57 33.08 -7.42
C GLY A 128 23.39 32.57 -8.28
N ALA A 129 22.79 31.44 -7.96
CA ALA A 129 21.59 31.00 -8.62
C ALA A 129 20.40 31.92 -8.23
N GLN A 130 19.85 32.64 -9.21
CA GLN A 130 18.69 33.51 -9.00
C GLN A 130 17.50 32.69 -8.45
N PRO A 131 16.69 33.27 -7.54
CA PRO A 131 15.47 32.63 -7.07
C PRO A 131 14.55 32.36 -8.30
N ARG A 132 14.19 31.10 -8.51
CA ARG A 132 13.09 30.81 -9.43
C ARG A 132 11.86 31.51 -8.88
N GLN A 133 11.38 32.53 -9.60
CA GLN A 133 10.11 33.17 -9.31
C GLN A 133 9.03 32.09 -9.32
N GLN A 134 8.32 31.98 -8.20
CA GLN A 134 7.08 31.20 -8.11
C GLN A 134 5.98 31.95 -8.88
N GLY A 135 6.13 32.01 -10.18
CA GLY A 135 5.08 32.44 -11.09
C GLY A 135 4.52 31.19 -11.72
N ALA A 136 3.21 31.06 -11.65
CA ALA A 136 2.46 30.01 -12.30
C ALA A 136 2.73 30.00 -13.82
N GLN A 137 3.79 29.29 -14.23
CA GLN A 137 3.90 28.89 -15.63
C GLN A 137 3.29 27.48 -15.75
N PRO A 138 2.50 27.23 -16.80
CA PRO A 138 2.07 25.88 -17.11
C PRO A 138 3.32 25.02 -17.17
N ARG A 139 3.36 23.90 -16.40
CA ARG A 139 4.43 22.92 -16.53
C ARG A 139 4.53 22.54 -18.00
N GLN A 140 5.57 23.03 -18.68
CA GLN A 140 5.93 22.48 -19.98
C GLN A 140 6.16 20.98 -19.74
N GLN A 141 5.37 20.18 -20.43
CA GLN A 141 5.52 18.74 -20.55
C GLN A 141 6.90 18.46 -21.16
N GLY A 142 7.90 18.19 -20.35
CA GLY A 142 9.27 17.98 -20.80
C GLY A 142 10.25 17.54 -19.73
N GLY A 143 9.79 17.35 -18.47
CA GLY A 143 10.57 16.64 -17.50
C GLY A 143 10.55 15.16 -17.89
N GLN A 144 11.69 14.60 -18.29
CA GLN A 144 11.82 13.16 -18.45
C GLN A 144 11.33 12.49 -17.16
N MET A 145 10.23 11.75 -17.27
CA MET A 145 9.78 10.87 -16.19
C MET A 145 10.91 9.86 -15.91
N PRO A 146 11.06 9.43 -14.67
CA PRO A 146 12.03 8.40 -14.35
C PRO A 146 11.89 7.23 -15.35
N PRO A 147 12.97 6.57 -15.75
CA PRO A 147 12.94 5.47 -16.73
C PRO A 147 12.00 4.32 -16.39
N MET A 148 11.49 4.28 -15.17
CA MET A 148 10.61 3.26 -14.63
C MET A 148 9.19 3.25 -15.20
N MET A 149 8.77 4.25 -15.95
CA MET A 149 7.39 4.31 -16.42
C MET A 149 7.39 4.43 -17.95
N LEU A 150 7.11 3.33 -18.62
CA LEU A 150 6.80 3.36 -20.04
C LEU A 150 5.62 4.30 -20.23
N ASN A 151 5.79 5.32 -21.07
CA ASN A 151 4.73 6.29 -21.36
C ASN A 151 3.71 5.69 -22.35
N LEU A 152 3.18 4.53 -21.99
CA LEU A 152 2.14 3.82 -22.76
C LEU A 152 0.79 4.21 -22.18
N ASP A 153 -0.13 4.52 -23.05
CA ASP A 153 -1.55 4.65 -22.69
C ASP A 153 -2.30 3.34 -22.99
N ILE A 154 -3.55 3.28 -22.57
CA ILE A 154 -4.37 2.08 -22.74
C ILE A 154 -4.59 1.71 -24.20
N THR A 155 -4.47 2.67 -25.13
CA THR A 155 -4.63 2.44 -26.57
C THR A 155 -3.43 1.70 -27.18
N GLN A 156 -2.32 1.62 -26.45
CA GLN A 156 -1.11 0.91 -26.86
C GLN A 156 -1.01 -0.48 -26.24
N PHE A 157 -2.12 -1.00 -25.70
CA PHE A 157 -2.15 -2.29 -25.01
C PHE A 157 -1.60 -3.44 -25.84
N ASP A 158 -1.83 -3.46 -27.16
CA ASP A 158 -1.31 -4.50 -28.06
C ASP A 158 0.23 -4.56 -28.11
N GLN A 159 0.90 -3.50 -27.68
CA GLN A 159 2.36 -3.43 -27.58
C GLN A 159 2.89 -3.92 -26.24
N LEU A 160 2.01 -4.10 -25.26
CA LEU A 160 2.33 -4.59 -23.93
C LEU A 160 2.35 -6.12 -23.95
N VAL A 161 3.52 -6.66 -24.00
CA VAL A 161 3.73 -8.11 -23.94
C VAL A 161 3.80 -8.60 -22.48
N LYS A 162 3.99 -7.69 -21.52
CA LYS A 162 4.22 -7.99 -20.09
C LYS A 162 3.45 -7.04 -19.21
N SER A 163 3.08 -7.54 -18.04
CA SER A 163 2.35 -6.77 -17.03
C SER A 163 3.20 -5.70 -16.40
N ASN A 164 3.89 -4.88 -17.20
CA ASN A 164 4.42 -3.67 -16.69
C ASN A 164 5.85 -3.31 -16.83
N ALA A 165 6.40 -2.61 -15.97
CA ALA A 165 7.67 -1.93 -15.97
C ALA A 165 8.72 -2.80 -16.66
N ASP A 166 9.29 -2.34 -17.77
CA ASP A 166 10.45 -3.01 -18.36
C ASP A 166 11.60 -3.01 -17.33
N PRO A 167 11.96 -4.16 -16.72
CA PRO A 167 13.05 -4.19 -15.74
C PRO A 167 14.37 -3.71 -16.33
N ALA A 168 14.55 -3.81 -17.65
CA ALA A 168 15.71 -3.31 -18.34
C ALA A 168 15.77 -1.77 -18.40
N ALA A 169 14.66 -1.09 -18.16
CA ALA A 169 14.61 0.38 -18.05
C ALA A 169 14.99 0.88 -16.66
N ASN A 170 15.09 0.01 -15.66
CA ASN A 170 15.55 0.35 -14.32
C ASN A 170 17.06 0.24 -14.21
N ASP A 171 17.70 1.19 -13.54
CA ASP A 171 19.07 1.01 -13.12
C ASP A 171 19.20 -0.12 -12.08
N ALA A 172 20.38 -0.67 -11.93
CA ALA A 172 20.64 -1.80 -11.04
C ALA A 172 20.30 -1.47 -9.57
N GLU A 173 20.45 -0.21 -9.15
CA GLU A 173 20.11 0.23 -7.80
C GLU A 173 18.61 0.27 -7.59
N GLY A 174 17.84 0.78 -8.56
CA GLY A 174 16.39 0.77 -8.52
C GLY A 174 15.80 -0.63 -8.43
N VAL A 175 16.35 -1.57 -9.20
CA VAL A 175 15.97 -3.00 -9.13
C VAL A 175 16.25 -3.56 -7.74
N ARG A 176 17.46 -3.33 -7.21
CA ARG A 176 17.83 -3.79 -5.86
C ARG A 176 16.89 -3.24 -4.77
N LEU A 177 16.57 -1.96 -4.81
CA LEU A 177 15.67 -1.32 -3.83
C LEU A 177 14.25 -1.85 -3.94
N ASN A 178 13.76 -2.09 -5.16
CA ASN A 178 12.46 -2.72 -5.36
C ASN A 178 12.44 -4.12 -4.74
N MET A 179 13.48 -4.93 -4.96
CA MET A 179 13.59 -6.26 -4.37
C MET A 179 13.67 -6.22 -2.85
N GLN A 180 14.37 -5.27 -2.26
CA GLN A 180 14.39 -5.09 -0.81
C GLN A 180 13.01 -4.77 -0.22
N ALA A 181 12.22 -3.95 -0.91
CA ALA A 181 10.84 -3.66 -0.48
C ALA A 181 9.92 -4.89 -0.62
N VAL A 182 10.12 -5.70 -1.64
CA VAL A 182 9.44 -6.98 -1.84
C VAL A 182 9.80 -7.96 -0.73
N ASP A 183 11.08 -8.06 -0.36
CA ASP A 183 11.53 -8.89 0.76
C ASP A 183 10.88 -8.44 2.08
N ASP A 184 10.81 -7.13 2.32
CA ASP A 184 10.14 -6.57 3.50
C ASP A 184 8.66 -7.00 3.56
N ALA A 185 7.96 -7.03 2.41
CA ALA A 185 6.57 -7.45 2.36
C ALA A 185 6.42 -8.96 2.66
N ARG A 186 7.32 -9.82 2.17
CA ARG A 186 7.32 -11.26 2.51
C ARG A 186 7.61 -11.49 3.99
N VAL A 187 8.57 -10.74 4.57
CA VAL A 187 8.85 -10.78 6.01
C VAL A 187 7.62 -10.32 6.81
N ALA A 188 6.95 -9.25 6.36
CA ALA A 188 5.74 -8.76 7.01
C ALA A 188 4.63 -9.81 7.00
N MET A 189 4.43 -10.55 5.90
CA MET A 189 3.45 -11.63 5.82
C MET A 189 3.72 -12.72 6.87
N ARG A 190 4.97 -13.19 6.96
CA ARG A 190 5.35 -14.17 7.99
C ARG A 190 5.15 -13.64 9.41
N LEU A 191 5.52 -12.37 9.65
CA LEU A 191 5.36 -11.74 10.96
C LEU A 191 3.89 -11.60 11.35
N VAL A 192 3.02 -11.21 10.44
CA VAL A 192 1.57 -11.13 10.70
C VAL A 192 1.00 -12.50 11.04
N ARG A 193 1.34 -13.53 10.29
CA ARG A 193 0.89 -14.90 10.55
C ARG A 193 1.39 -15.46 11.88
N SER A 194 2.61 -15.11 12.28
CA SER A 194 3.16 -15.55 13.59
C SER A 194 2.45 -14.93 14.79
N HIS A 195 1.78 -13.78 14.61
CA HIS A 195 0.99 -13.09 15.63
C HIS A 195 -0.53 -13.24 15.43
N ALA A 196 -0.96 -14.12 14.54
CA ALA A 196 -2.35 -14.24 14.14
C ALA A 196 -3.29 -14.51 15.33
N GLU A 197 -2.89 -15.43 16.23
CA GLU A 197 -3.65 -15.75 17.45
C GLU A 197 -3.78 -14.51 18.38
N GLU A 198 -2.67 -13.81 18.64
CA GLU A 198 -2.64 -12.60 19.48
C GLU A 198 -3.57 -11.51 18.95
N TRP A 199 -3.64 -11.36 17.63
CA TRP A 199 -4.42 -10.30 16.98
C TRP A 199 -5.81 -10.73 16.53
N ASN A 200 -6.24 -11.94 16.89
CA ASN A 200 -7.52 -12.52 16.48
C ASN A 200 -7.69 -12.51 14.94
N ILE A 201 -6.63 -12.90 14.24
CA ILE A 201 -6.54 -13.04 12.78
C ILE A 201 -6.52 -14.54 12.45
N ASP A 202 -7.20 -14.94 11.40
CA ASP A 202 -7.04 -16.24 10.77
C ASP A 202 -5.81 -16.18 9.83
N PRO A 203 -4.74 -16.96 10.07
CA PRO A 203 -3.54 -16.91 9.24
C PRO A 203 -3.78 -17.26 7.77
N GLU A 204 -4.88 -17.99 7.47
CA GLU A 204 -5.28 -18.33 6.11
C GLU A 204 -6.11 -17.21 5.42
N LYS A 205 -6.39 -16.10 6.14
CA LYS A 205 -7.17 -14.97 5.64
C LYS A 205 -6.37 -13.65 5.61
N VAL A 206 -5.06 -13.76 5.34
CA VAL A 206 -4.15 -12.61 5.26
C VAL A 206 -3.73 -12.36 3.82
N GLY A 207 -3.95 -11.16 3.31
CA GLY A 207 -3.54 -10.78 1.96
C GLY A 207 -2.99 -9.36 1.87
N PHE A 208 -2.62 -8.97 0.66
CA PHE A 208 -2.07 -7.65 0.37
C PHE A 208 -3.10 -6.74 -0.29
N LEU A 209 -3.02 -5.45 0.05
CA LEU A 209 -3.59 -4.36 -0.73
C LEU A 209 -2.54 -3.27 -0.90
N GLY A 210 -2.15 -2.99 -2.15
CA GLY A 210 -1.13 -2.02 -2.45
C GLY A 210 -1.61 -0.91 -3.38
N PHE A 211 -1.13 0.33 -3.11
CA PHE A 211 -1.43 1.51 -3.92
C PHE A 211 -0.20 1.90 -4.74
N SER A 212 -0.35 2.16 -6.04
CA SER A 212 0.74 2.64 -6.90
C SER A 212 2.02 1.79 -6.74
N ALA A 213 3.17 2.36 -6.38
CA ALA A 213 4.41 1.62 -6.12
C ALA A 213 4.23 0.52 -5.06
N GLY A 214 3.41 0.74 -4.02
CA GLY A 214 3.05 -0.28 -3.04
C GLY A 214 2.28 -1.45 -3.64
N GLY A 215 1.50 -1.21 -4.71
CA GLY A 215 0.90 -2.27 -5.50
C GLY A 215 1.96 -3.14 -6.17
N GLY A 216 3.01 -2.53 -6.72
CA GLY A 216 4.16 -3.25 -7.27
C GLY A 216 4.90 -4.08 -6.22
N VAL A 217 5.04 -3.56 -4.99
CA VAL A 217 5.64 -4.31 -3.87
C VAL A 217 4.77 -5.52 -3.51
N ALA A 218 3.45 -5.33 -3.42
CA ALA A 218 2.49 -6.41 -3.13
C ALA A 218 2.49 -7.50 -4.22
N ILE A 219 2.48 -7.09 -5.51
CA ILE A 219 2.61 -8.02 -6.65
C ILE A 219 3.93 -8.78 -6.53
N GLY A 220 5.05 -8.07 -6.36
CA GLY A 220 6.36 -8.67 -6.23
C GLY A 220 6.43 -9.70 -5.10
N ALA A 221 5.94 -9.36 -3.91
CA ALA A 221 5.89 -10.26 -2.77
C ALA A 221 5.07 -11.54 -3.06
N THR A 222 3.99 -11.40 -3.82
CA THR A 222 3.13 -12.51 -4.20
C THR A 222 3.82 -13.44 -5.21
N VAL A 223 4.36 -12.88 -6.30
CA VAL A 223 4.93 -13.69 -7.40
C VAL A 223 6.33 -14.26 -7.08
N THR A 224 6.98 -13.75 -6.04
CA THR A 224 8.28 -14.26 -5.57
C THR A 224 8.19 -15.01 -4.24
N ALA A 225 6.99 -15.25 -3.72
CA ALA A 225 6.80 -16.08 -2.53
C ALA A 225 7.30 -17.51 -2.78
N THR A 226 8.12 -18.01 -1.88
CA THR A 226 8.77 -19.33 -2.00
C THR A 226 8.25 -20.34 -0.99
N THR A 227 7.52 -19.87 0.01
CA THR A 227 6.95 -20.73 1.05
C THR A 227 5.47 -20.43 1.28
N PRO A 228 4.68 -21.37 1.81
CA PRO A 228 3.29 -21.12 2.14
C PRO A 228 3.09 -19.96 3.11
N GLU A 229 4.03 -19.73 4.03
CA GLU A 229 3.95 -18.65 5.02
C GLU A 229 4.12 -17.26 4.39
N GLU A 230 4.72 -17.18 3.20
CA GLU A 230 4.88 -15.94 2.42
C GLU A 230 3.72 -15.71 1.45
N MET A 231 3.05 -16.79 1.01
CA MET A 231 1.99 -16.71 -0.01
C MET A 231 0.74 -16.04 0.56
N PRO A 232 0.28 -14.91 -0.02
CA PRO A 232 -0.94 -14.27 0.46
C PRO A 232 -2.18 -15.07 0.07
N SER A 233 -3.24 -14.97 0.87
CA SER A 233 -4.54 -15.57 0.54
C SER A 233 -5.29 -14.80 -0.54
N PHE A 234 -4.90 -13.57 -0.80
CA PHE A 234 -5.39 -12.73 -1.90
C PHE A 234 -4.41 -11.58 -2.19
N LEU A 235 -4.50 -11.03 -3.39
CA LEU A 235 -3.77 -9.85 -3.83
C LEU A 235 -4.74 -8.79 -4.33
N ALA A 236 -4.62 -7.56 -3.80
CA ALA A 236 -5.33 -6.40 -4.34
C ALA A 236 -4.34 -5.30 -4.73
N THR A 237 -4.52 -4.72 -5.92
CA THR A 237 -3.69 -3.61 -6.40
C THR A 237 -4.55 -2.47 -6.93
N ILE A 238 -4.31 -1.28 -6.38
CA ILE A 238 -5.01 -0.06 -6.75
C ILE A 238 -4.05 0.79 -7.57
N TYR A 239 -4.31 0.85 -8.88
CA TYR A 239 -3.42 1.48 -9.88
C TYR A 239 -1.93 1.17 -9.64
N GLY A 240 -1.63 -0.01 -9.12
CA GLY A 240 -0.27 -0.44 -8.82
C GLY A 240 0.32 -1.21 -9.98
N PRO A 241 1.35 -0.68 -10.63
CA PRO A 241 2.06 -1.40 -11.64
C PRO A 241 2.93 -2.49 -11.02
N SER A 242 3.21 -3.56 -11.74
CA SER A 242 4.27 -4.48 -11.37
C SER A 242 5.63 -3.78 -11.48
N LEU A 243 6.54 -4.00 -10.56
CA LEU A 243 7.90 -3.46 -10.58
C LEU A 243 8.93 -4.49 -11.05
N MET A 244 8.47 -5.62 -11.54
CA MET A 244 9.29 -6.73 -12.02
C MET A 244 8.51 -7.57 -13.04
N GLU A 245 9.18 -8.53 -13.64
CA GLU A 245 8.54 -9.56 -14.43
C GLU A 245 7.60 -10.41 -13.58
N VAL A 246 6.44 -10.77 -14.13
CA VAL A 246 5.40 -11.48 -13.40
C VAL A 246 5.32 -12.90 -13.92
N GLU A 247 5.56 -13.87 -13.03
CA GLU A 247 5.15 -15.25 -13.17
C GLU A 247 4.02 -15.50 -12.16
N VAL A 248 2.83 -15.84 -12.65
CA VAL A 248 1.67 -16.07 -11.78
C VAL A 248 1.93 -17.33 -10.94
N PRO A 249 1.76 -17.28 -9.61
CA PRO A 249 2.01 -18.43 -8.75
C PRO A 249 1.15 -19.65 -9.14
N GLU A 250 1.65 -20.86 -8.92
CA GLU A 250 0.84 -22.08 -9.05
C GLU A 250 -0.23 -22.17 -7.97
N SER A 251 0.04 -21.64 -6.77
CA SER A 251 -0.94 -21.53 -5.68
C SER A 251 -2.06 -20.58 -6.09
N GLU A 252 -3.28 -20.91 -5.71
CA GLU A 252 -4.42 -20.04 -5.98
C GLU A 252 -4.34 -18.76 -5.15
N VAL A 253 -4.20 -17.62 -5.84
CA VAL A 253 -4.20 -16.29 -5.24
C VAL A 253 -5.19 -15.42 -6.02
N PRO A 254 -6.42 -15.25 -5.54
CA PRO A 254 -7.38 -14.34 -6.15
C PRO A 254 -6.84 -12.92 -6.25
N LEU A 255 -7.11 -12.26 -7.40
CA LEU A 255 -6.61 -10.93 -7.71
C LEU A 255 -7.75 -9.91 -7.82
N PHE A 256 -7.61 -8.77 -7.13
CA PHE A 256 -8.47 -7.60 -7.33
C PHE A 256 -7.67 -6.43 -7.87
N ILE A 257 -8.19 -5.77 -8.91
CA ILE A 257 -7.56 -4.59 -9.52
C ILE A 257 -8.57 -3.45 -9.60
N ALA A 258 -8.14 -2.24 -9.22
CA ALA A 258 -8.87 -1.01 -9.51
C ALA A 258 -7.93 0.05 -10.10
N THR A 259 -8.33 0.65 -11.23
CA THR A 259 -7.54 1.72 -11.88
C THR A 259 -8.45 2.71 -12.61
N ARG A 260 -7.88 3.85 -13.01
CA ARG A 260 -8.50 4.76 -13.96
C ARG A 260 -7.98 4.50 -15.36
N ALA A 261 -8.83 4.56 -16.37
CA ALA A 261 -8.45 4.39 -17.76
C ALA A 261 -7.36 5.39 -18.20
N GLU A 262 -7.51 6.63 -17.73
CA GLU A 262 -6.59 7.73 -18.02
C GLU A 262 -5.33 7.75 -17.14
N HIS A 263 -5.11 6.75 -16.28
CA HIS A 263 -3.87 6.64 -15.52
C HIS A 263 -2.78 6.10 -16.45
N ARG A 264 -2.17 7.01 -17.19
CA ARG A 264 -1.08 6.67 -18.13
C ARG A 264 0.00 5.85 -17.43
N ASN A 265 0.63 4.96 -18.15
CA ASN A 265 1.69 4.06 -17.69
C ASN A 265 1.27 2.97 -16.69
N VAL A 266 0.02 2.98 -16.25
CA VAL A 266 -0.47 2.02 -15.26
C VAL A 266 -1.61 1.18 -15.84
N ALA A 267 -2.61 1.82 -16.46
CA ALA A 267 -3.82 1.13 -16.91
C ALA A 267 -3.51 -0.07 -17.82
N ALA A 268 -2.64 0.12 -18.80
CA ALA A 268 -2.26 -0.96 -19.70
C ALA A 268 -1.49 -2.09 -18.98
N GLY A 269 -0.58 -1.75 -18.06
CA GLY A 269 0.17 -2.73 -17.26
C GLY A 269 -0.72 -3.59 -16.37
N VAL A 270 -1.68 -2.98 -15.67
CA VAL A 270 -2.60 -3.76 -14.83
C VAL A 270 -3.63 -4.56 -15.63
N MET A 271 -3.96 -4.14 -16.85
CA MET A 271 -4.73 -4.98 -17.80
C MET A 271 -3.94 -6.22 -18.20
N SER A 272 -2.64 -6.08 -18.49
CA SER A 272 -1.77 -7.21 -18.76
C SER A 272 -1.69 -8.15 -17.56
N LEU A 273 -1.53 -7.63 -16.35
CA LEU A 273 -1.55 -8.40 -15.11
C LEU A 273 -2.85 -9.21 -14.95
N PHE A 274 -4.00 -8.59 -15.19
CA PHE A 274 -5.29 -9.29 -15.19
C PHE A 274 -5.31 -10.43 -16.19
N MET A 275 -4.82 -10.20 -17.42
CA MET A 275 -4.77 -11.23 -18.46
C MET A 275 -3.84 -12.38 -18.11
N ASP A 276 -2.70 -12.10 -17.44
CA ASP A 276 -1.77 -13.14 -17.01
C ASP A 276 -2.40 -14.04 -15.94
N TRP A 277 -3.14 -13.47 -14.97
CA TRP A 277 -3.93 -14.25 -14.00
C TRP A 277 -4.99 -15.11 -14.67
N LYS A 278 -5.72 -14.54 -15.63
CA LYS A 278 -6.74 -15.31 -16.38
C LYS A 278 -6.15 -16.42 -17.23
N ARG A 279 -4.98 -16.20 -17.87
CA ARG A 279 -4.26 -17.24 -18.62
C ARG A 279 -3.78 -18.38 -17.73
N ALA A 280 -3.39 -18.06 -16.49
CA ALA A 280 -3.02 -19.04 -15.47
C ALA A 280 -4.24 -19.77 -14.88
N GLY A 281 -5.47 -19.45 -15.29
CA GLY A 281 -6.69 -20.08 -14.80
C GLY A 281 -7.15 -19.57 -13.42
N GLN A 282 -6.50 -18.53 -12.86
CA GLN A 282 -6.82 -18.02 -11.54
C GLN A 282 -7.97 -17.02 -11.55
N SER A 283 -8.59 -16.83 -10.38
CA SER A 283 -9.65 -15.85 -10.16
C SER A 283 -9.08 -14.43 -10.21
N ALA A 284 -9.72 -13.54 -10.98
CA ALA A 284 -9.37 -12.14 -11.04
C ALA A 284 -10.60 -11.27 -11.29
N GLU A 285 -10.69 -10.15 -10.59
CA GLU A 285 -11.69 -9.10 -10.77
C GLU A 285 -11.01 -7.77 -11.05
N MET A 286 -11.50 -6.99 -12.03
CA MET A 286 -10.89 -5.73 -12.42
C MET A 286 -11.94 -4.64 -12.65
N HIS A 287 -11.68 -3.44 -12.11
CA HIS A 287 -12.46 -2.24 -12.30
C HIS A 287 -11.62 -1.14 -12.96
N ILE A 288 -12.11 -0.63 -14.09
CA ILE A 288 -11.49 0.49 -14.81
C ILE A 288 -12.49 1.64 -14.87
N TYR A 289 -12.13 2.77 -14.27
CA TYR A 289 -12.99 3.94 -14.13
C TYR A 289 -12.63 5.02 -15.15
N ALA A 290 -13.65 5.63 -15.76
CA ALA A 290 -13.50 6.72 -16.73
C ALA A 290 -13.39 8.10 -16.07
N ASP A 291 -12.65 8.19 -14.97
CA ASP A 291 -12.43 9.44 -14.23
C ASP A 291 -11.27 10.23 -14.83
N PRO A 292 -11.09 11.51 -14.43
CA PRO A 292 -9.88 12.26 -14.72
C PRO A 292 -8.61 11.56 -14.28
N GLN A 293 -7.49 11.90 -14.89
CA GLN A 293 -6.18 11.32 -14.61
C GLN A 293 -5.76 11.43 -13.14
N GLY A 294 -4.91 10.49 -12.72
CA GLY A 294 -4.17 10.53 -11.47
C GLY A 294 -4.50 9.40 -10.50
N ALA A 295 -3.78 9.41 -9.40
CA ALA A 295 -4.00 8.52 -8.27
C ALA A 295 -5.34 8.86 -7.58
N PHE A 296 -5.90 7.89 -6.89
CA PHE A 296 -7.07 8.04 -6.04
C PHE A 296 -6.84 7.28 -4.72
N GLY A 297 -7.34 7.85 -3.64
CA GLY A 297 -7.23 7.25 -2.31
C GLY A 297 -8.43 6.40 -1.95
N PRO A 298 -8.52 5.99 -0.68
CA PRO A 298 -9.69 5.29 -0.17
C PRO A 298 -10.93 6.17 0.01
N ASP A 299 -10.77 7.51 -0.02
CA ASP A 299 -11.89 8.40 0.20
C ASP A 299 -12.83 8.45 -1.02
N ASP A 300 -14.14 8.49 -0.75
CA ASP A 300 -15.14 8.72 -1.77
C ASP A 300 -15.12 10.21 -2.16
N THR A 301 -14.70 10.46 -3.38
CA THR A 301 -14.61 11.82 -3.95
C THR A 301 -15.84 12.21 -4.75
N GLY A 302 -16.88 11.37 -4.78
CA GLY A 302 -18.04 11.55 -5.65
C GLY A 302 -17.78 11.23 -7.12
N LEU A 303 -16.58 10.77 -7.47
CA LEU A 303 -16.22 10.27 -8.80
C LEU A 303 -16.48 8.76 -8.89
N PRO A 304 -16.67 8.19 -10.08
CA PRO A 304 -16.87 6.75 -10.25
C PRO A 304 -15.83 5.89 -9.53
N SER A 305 -14.55 6.28 -9.54
CA SER A 305 -13.50 5.57 -8.79
C SER A 305 -13.68 5.63 -7.27
N GLY A 306 -14.45 6.55 -6.72
CA GLY A 306 -14.71 6.63 -5.27
C GLY A 306 -15.40 5.39 -4.68
N SER A 307 -16.05 4.59 -5.53
CA SER A 307 -16.72 3.35 -5.11
C SER A 307 -15.83 2.12 -5.04
N TRP A 308 -14.55 2.21 -5.39
CA TRP A 308 -13.65 1.05 -5.52
C TRP A 308 -13.53 0.23 -4.24
N ARG A 309 -13.46 0.89 -3.09
CA ARG A 309 -13.29 0.20 -1.80
C ARG A 309 -14.50 -0.65 -1.41
N GLU A 310 -15.72 -0.24 -1.77
CA GLU A 310 -16.92 -1.04 -1.57
C GLU A 310 -16.94 -2.27 -2.49
N SER A 311 -16.47 -2.13 -3.75
CA SER A 311 -16.28 -3.25 -4.65
C SER A 311 -15.23 -4.22 -4.12
N PHE A 312 -14.08 -3.69 -3.65
CA PHE A 312 -13.05 -4.50 -2.99
C PHE A 312 -13.58 -5.26 -1.78
N PHE A 313 -14.36 -4.61 -0.92
CA PHE A 313 -14.88 -5.26 0.29
C PHE A 313 -15.90 -6.35 -0.02
N ARG A 314 -16.75 -6.15 -1.02
CA ARG A 314 -17.68 -7.20 -1.51
C ARG A 314 -16.92 -8.38 -2.08
N TRP A 315 -15.92 -8.10 -2.91
CA TRP A 315 -15.04 -9.11 -3.48
C TRP A 315 -14.28 -9.87 -2.38
N LEU A 316 -13.68 -9.17 -1.40
CA LEU A 316 -12.97 -9.77 -0.28
C LEU A 316 -13.87 -10.73 0.51
N ASN A 317 -15.10 -10.34 0.80
CA ASN A 317 -16.03 -11.19 1.55
C ASN A 317 -16.55 -12.38 0.76
N TYR A 318 -16.66 -12.25 -0.56
CA TYR A 318 -17.04 -13.35 -1.43
C TYR A 318 -15.91 -14.35 -1.66
N THR A 319 -14.68 -13.86 -1.71
CA THR A 319 -13.49 -14.65 -2.09
C THR A 319 -12.83 -15.32 -0.89
N ILE A 320 -12.80 -14.64 0.25
CA ILE A 320 -12.16 -15.08 1.51
C ILE A 320 -13.27 -15.30 2.54
N GLU A 321 -13.79 -16.51 2.59
CA GLU A 321 -14.85 -16.91 3.52
C GLU A 321 -14.37 -17.12 4.98
#